data_f5fad55128f60693375bf0c9ca50e717
#
_entry.id   f5fad55128f60693375bf0c9ca50e717
#
_cell.length_a   1.000
_cell.length_b   1.000
_cell.length_c   1.000
_cell.angle_alpha   90.00
_cell.angle_beta   90.00
_cell.angle_gamma   90.00
#
_symmetry.space_group_name_H-M   'P 1'
#
loop_
_entity.id
_entity.type
_entity.pdbx_description
1 polymer ?
#
loop_
_entity_poly.entity_id
_entity_poly.type
_entity_poly.pdbx_seq_one_letter_code
_entity_poly.pdbx_strand_id
1 'polypeptide(L)'
;FTFYAAGSEPQQLIIENDQTLLWNGKRAPWRATALRPDILFIDFLDPERDNASISAVCNLTQRNATLVYGQLPDEAAARLDAFSRVEQGLPLTAVEARFVFARLDAQPGPLPDFTTALVGMRNQYTYSPTERYEHIYLNDNFYAWQCLDGVEKGLADVDRCHYVQVAEDLYLFVWREKIIPT
;
A
#
# COMPACT_ATOMS: atom_id res chain seq x y z
N PHE A 1 -3.84 -11.66 15.35
CA PHE A 1 -4.03 -10.21 15.45
C PHE A 1 -5.50 -9.86 15.35
N THR A 2 -5.96 -8.95 16.18
CA THR A 2 -7.26 -8.31 16.03
C THR A 2 -7.04 -6.81 15.83
N PHE A 3 -7.58 -6.26 14.74
CA PHE A 3 -7.43 -4.87 14.35
C PHE A 3 -8.66 -4.07 14.76
N TYR A 4 -8.47 -3.06 15.59
CA TYR A 4 -9.52 -2.17 16.09
C TYR A 4 -9.36 -0.79 15.46
N ALA A 5 -10.20 -0.46 14.50
CA ALA A 5 -10.25 0.85 13.84
C ALA A 5 -11.51 1.62 14.23
N ALA A 6 -11.43 2.93 14.26
CA ALA A 6 -12.56 3.78 14.60
C ALA A 6 -13.71 3.63 13.61
N GLY A 7 -14.93 3.43 14.12
CA GLY A 7 -16.14 3.32 13.31
C GLY A 7 -16.29 2.04 12.49
N SER A 8 -15.49 1.01 12.80
CA SER A 8 -15.55 -0.29 12.11
C SER A 8 -15.63 -1.43 13.11
N GLU A 9 -16.25 -2.54 12.71
CA GLU A 9 -16.14 -3.79 13.45
C GLU A 9 -14.68 -4.27 13.44
N PRO A 10 -14.22 -4.92 14.53
CA PRO A 10 -12.89 -5.47 14.60
C PRO A 10 -12.64 -6.49 13.50
N GLN A 11 -11.47 -6.41 12.86
CA GLN A 11 -11.06 -7.37 11.86
C GLN A 11 -10.07 -8.36 12.46
N GLN A 12 -10.18 -9.63 12.11
CA GLN A 12 -9.37 -10.68 12.70
C GLN A 12 -8.48 -11.37 11.66
N LEU A 13 -7.18 -11.50 11.97
CA LEU A 13 -6.19 -12.24 11.21
C LEU A 13 -5.62 -13.35 12.10
N ILE A 14 -5.78 -14.59 11.69
CA ILE A 14 -5.24 -15.76 12.37
C ILE A 14 -4.32 -16.49 11.39
N ILE A 15 -3.09 -16.74 11.78
CA ILE A 15 -2.14 -17.55 10.99
C ILE A 15 -2.40 -19.01 11.31
N GLU A 16 -2.84 -19.80 10.31
CA GLU A 16 -3.02 -21.24 10.45
C GLU A 16 -1.69 -22.00 10.25
N ASN A 17 -0.92 -21.59 9.24
CA ASN A 17 0.39 -22.16 8.90
C ASN A 17 1.18 -21.20 8.01
N ASP A 18 2.31 -21.62 7.48
CA ASP A 18 3.20 -20.84 6.62
C ASP A 18 2.63 -20.45 5.25
N GLN A 19 1.51 -21.02 4.84
CA GLN A 19 0.87 -20.76 3.54
C GLN A 19 -0.54 -20.21 3.66
N THR A 20 -1.19 -20.36 4.80
CA THR A 20 -2.61 -20.06 4.98
C THR A 20 -2.84 -19.20 6.23
N LEU A 21 -3.55 -18.09 6.05
CA LEU A 21 -4.16 -17.34 7.13
C LEU A 21 -5.70 -17.37 7.03
N LEU A 22 -6.36 -17.02 8.13
CA LEU A 22 -7.78 -16.68 8.16
C LEU A 22 -7.92 -15.18 8.31
N TRP A 23 -8.63 -14.59 7.39
CA TRP A 23 -9.12 -13.20 7.48
C TRP A 23 -10.62 -13.23 7.74
N ASN A 24 -11.03 -12.78 8.93
CA ASN A 24 -12.43 -12.85 9.38
C ASN A 24 -13.07 -14.24 9.20
N GLY A 25 -12.29 -15.30 9.45
CA GLY A 25 -12.72 -16.69 9.31
C GLY A 25 -12.64 -17.26 7.89
N LYS A 26 -12.24 -16.49 6.88
CA LYS A 26 -12.02 -16.96 5.51
C LYS A 26 -10.55 -17.19 5.21
N ARG A 27 -10.24 -18.30 4.55
CA ARG A 27 -8.86 -18.68 4.20
C ARG A 27 -8.33 -17.89 3.04
N ALA A 28 -7.08 -17.44 3.18
CA ALA A 28 -6.31 -16.83 2.10
C ALA A 28 -4.85 -17.30 2.14
N PRO A 29 -4.21 -17.44 0.98
CA PRO A 29 -2.76 -17.57 0.91
C PRO A 29 -2.13 -16.23 1.28
N TRP A 30 -0.99 -16.28 1.94
CA TRP A 30 -0.35 -15.07 2.48
C TRP A 30 1.17 -15.11 2.36
N ARG A 31 1.76 -13.92 2.50
CA ARG A 31 3.20 -13.72 2.66
C ARG A 31 3.46 -12.73 3.77
N ALA A 32 4.62 -12.85 4.41
CA ALA A 32 5.08 -11.85 5.36
C ALA A 32 6.58 -11.60 5.21
N THR A 33 6.95 -10.36 5.49
CA THR A 33 8.33 -9.91 5.57
C THR A 33 8.52 -9.19 6.90
N ALA A 34 9.52 -9.60 7.68
CA ALA A 34 9.96 -8.84 8.84
C ALA A 34 10.79 -7.66 8.35
N LEU A 35 10.22 -6.45 8.44
CA LEU A 35 10.92 -5.21 8.10
C LEU A 35 11.93 -4.82 9.19
N ARG A 36 11.57 -5.08 10.43
CA ARG A 36 12.38 -5.01 11.65
C ARG A 36 11.94 -6.16 12.58
N PRO A 37 12.66 -6.46 13.66
CA PRO A 37 12.29 -7.55 14.59
C PRO A 37 10.86 -7.46 15.13
N ASP A 38 10.34 -6.24 15.26
CA ASP A 38 9.01 -5.93 15.81
C ASP A 38 8.04 -5.33 14.77
N ILE A 39 8.40 -5.29 13.49
CA ILE A 39 7.56 -4.72 12.43
C ILE A 39 7.40 -5.73 11.30
N LEU A 40 6.16 -6.15 11.07
CA LEU A 40 5.79 -7.13 10.06
C LEU A 40 5.01 -6.47 8.94
N PHE A 41 5.37 -6.78 7.70
CA PHE A 41 4.56 -6.52 6.52
C PHE A 41 3.91 -7.84 6.12
N ILE A 42 2.58 -7.90 6.16
CA ILE A 42 1.77 -9.08 5.81
C ILE A 42 0.92 -8.73 4.60
N ASP A 43 0.94 -9.56 3.59
CA ASP A 43 0.23 -9.34 2.34
C ASP A 43 -0.55 -10.58 1.89
N PHE A 44 -1.81 -10.39 1.47
CA PHE A 44 -2.69 -11.45 1.01
C PHE A 44 -3.80 -10.91 0.10
N LEU A 45 -4.37 -11.80 -0.73
CA LEU A 45 -5.57 -11.48 -1.50
C LEU A 45 -6.79 -11.48 -0.58
N ASP A 46 -7.68 -10.50 -0.76
CA ASP A 46 -8.91 -10.41 0.04
C ASP A 46 -9.82 -11.60 -0.30
N PRO A 47 -10.11 -12.52 0.63
CA PRO A 47 -10.93 -13.70 0.34
C PRO A 47 -12.42 -13.37 0.17
N GLU A 48 -12.81 -12.11 0.33
CA GLU A 48 -14.20 -11.66 0.21
C GLU A 48 -14.47 -10.86 -1.07
N ARG A 49 -13.41 -10.41 -1.76
CA ARG A 49 -13.50 -9.52 -2.91
C ARG A 49 -12.55 -9.95 -4.01
N ASP A 50 -13.07 -10.11 -5.22
CA ASP A 50 -12.25 -10.39 -6.40
C ASP A 50 -11.36 -9.18 -6.73
N ASN A 51 -10.16 -9.46 -7.24
CA ASN A 51 -9.18 -8.46 -7.66
C ASN A 51 -8.79 -7.48 -6.54
N ALA A 52 -8.92 -7.88 -5.29
CA ALA A 52 -8.58 -7.08 -4.12
C ALA A 52 -7.44 -7.72 -3.31
N SER A 53 -6.65 -6.87 -2.68
CA SER A 53 -5.58 -7.26 -1.76
C SER A 53 -5.67 -6.51 -0.45
N ILE A 54 -5.10 -7.10 0.59
CA ILE A 54 -4.94 -6.49 1.90
C ILE A 54 -3.47 -6.59 2.29
N SER A 55 -2.84 -5.43 2.48
CA SER A 55 -1.49 -5.32 3.02
C SER A 55 -1.56 -4.73 4.42
N ALA A 56 -1.02 -5.43 5.42
CA ALA A 56 -0.99 -4.99 6.81
C ALA A 56 0.44 -4.76 7.26
N VAL A 57 0.76 -3.55 7.70
CA VAL A 57 2.02 -3.24 8.38
C VAL A 57 1.74 -3.16 9.86
N CYS A 58 2.22 -4.15 10.61
CA CYS A 58 1.99 -4.29 12.05
C CYS A 58 3.24 -3.88 12.83
N ASN A 59 3.13 -2.86 13.67
CA ASN A 59 4.16 -2.48 14.64
C ASN A 59 3.80 -3.08 16.00
N LEU A 60 4.50 -4.14 16.39
CA LEU A 60 4.21 -4.92 17.59
C LEU A 60 4.61 -4.18 18.87
N THR A 61 5.63 -3.33 18.82
CA THR A 61 6.05 -2.51 19.96
C THR A 61 5.03 -1.40 20.24
N GLN A 62 4.59 -0.69 19.20
CA GLN A 62 3.60 0.38 19.34
C GLN A 62 2.16 -0.13 19.43
N ARG A 63 1.95 -1.43 19.21
CA ARG A 63 0.62 -2.08 19.22
C ARG A 63 -0.36 -1.43 18.24
N ASN A 64 0.12 -1.09 17.06
CA ASN A 64 -0.70 -0.51 16.00
C ASN A 64 -0.43 -1.14 14.64
N ALA A 65 -1.30 -0.85 13.69
CA ALA A 65 -1.14 -1.31 12.31
C ALA A 65 -1.73 -0.32 11.32
N THR A 66 -1.16 -0.32 10.12
CA THR A 66 -1.73 0.27 8.92
C THR A 66 -2.20 -0.85 8.01
N LEU A 67 -3.49 -0.87 7.65
CA LEU A 67 -4.01 -1.76 6.63
C LEU A 67 -4.27 -0.95 5.36
N VAL A 68 -3.82 -1.48 4.24
CA VAL A 68 -4.09 -0.94 2.90
C VAL A 68 -4.94 -1.95 2.15
N TYR A 69 -6.14 -1.55 1.76
CA TYR A 69 -7.04 -2.32 0.92
C TYR A 69 -6.86 -1.83 -0.51
N GLY A 70 -6.25 -2.65 -1.35
CA GLY A 70 -6.08 -2.41 -2.77
C GLY A 70 -7.23 -3.05 -3.55
N GLN A 71 -7.74 -2.34 -4.56
CA GLN A 71 -8.74 -2.88 -5.49
C GLN A 71 -8.32 -2.57 -6.92
N LEU A 72 -8.05 -3.62 -7.69
CA LEU A 72 -7.82 -3.48 -9.12
C LEU A 72 -9.15 -3.20 -9.83
N PRO A 73 -9.13 -2.39 -10.89
CA PRO A 73 -10.31 -2.09 -11.68
C PRO A 73 -10.78 -3.33 -12.47
N ASP A 74 -12.03 -3.30 -12.89
CA ASP A 74 -12.49 -4.18 -13.95
C ASP A 74 -11.87 -3.79 -15.31
N GLU A 75 -12.06 -4.64 -16.33
CA GLU A 75 -11.45 -4.44 -17.65
C GLU A 75 -11.91 -3.13 -18.33
N ALA A 76 -13.15 -2.72 -18.14
CA ALA A 76 -13.69 -1.49 -18.73
C ALA A 76 -13.07 -0.25 -18.08
N ALA A 77 -13.00 -0.23 -16.75
CA ALA A 77 -12.38 0.85 -16.00
C ALA A 77 -10.85 0.92 -16.21
N ALA A 78 -10.18 -0.23 -16.38
CA ALA A 78 -8.75 -0.30 -16.69
C ALA A 78 -8.40 0.30 -18.06
N ARG A 79 -9.28 0.17 -19.04
CA ARG A 79 -9.09 0.70 -20.41
C ARG A 79 -9.40 2.18 -20.57
N LEU A 80 -10.06 2.78 -19.58
CA LEU A 80 -10.42 4.20 -19.63
C LEU A 80 -9.18 5.05 -19.41
N ASP A 81 -8.78 5.80 -20.43
CA ASP A 81 -7.59 6.64 -20.38
C ASP A 81 -7.76 7.85 -19.42
N ALA A 82 -6.63 8.47 -19.03
CA ALA A 82 -6.63 9.54 -18.06
C ALA A 82 -7.43 10.78 -18.51
N PHE A 83 -7.47 11.09 -19.81
CA PHE A 83 -8.22 12.23 -20.32
C PHE A 83 -9.72 11.99 -20.20
N SER A 84 -10.20 10.82 -20.61
CA SER A 84 -11.60 10.40 -20.47
C SER A 84 -12.04 10.39 -19.00
N ARG A 85 -11.14 9.99 -18.08
CA ARG A 85 -11.40 10.05 -16.63
C ARG A 85 -11.61 11.47 -16.15
N VAL A 86 -10.75 12.40 -16.57
CA VAL A 86 -10.90 13.84 -16.23
C VAL A 86 -12.22 14.39 -16.76
N GLU A 87 -12.59 14.11 -18.00
CA GLU A 87 -13.88 14.56 -18.59
C GLU A 87 -15.09 14.03 -17.81
N GLN A 88 -15.00 12.81 -17.27
CA GLN A 88 -16.07 12.20 -16.48
C GLN A 88 -16.00 12.53 -14.98
N GLY A 89 -15.03 13.34 -14.54
CA GLY A 89 -14.82 13.69 -13.13
C GLY A 89 -14.36 12.51 -12.25
N LEU A 90 -13.77 11.47 -12.87
CA LEU A 90 -13.25 10.30 -12.18
C LEU A 90 -11.81 10.53 -11.68
N PRO A 91 -11.35 9.76 -10.68
CA PRO A 91 -9.94 9.75 -10.29
C PRO A 91 -9.03 9.40 -11.47
N LEU A 92 -7.83 9.99 -11.52
CA LEU A 92 -6.86 9.74 -12.60
C LEU A 92 -6.41 8.28 -12.68
N THR A 93 -6.39 7.58 -11.54
CA THR A 93 -6.05 6.15 -11.48
C THR A 93 -7.31 5.31 -11.31
N ALA A 94 -7.37 4.16 -11.98
CA ALA A 94 -8.46 3.20 -11.84
C ALA A 94 -8.33 2.33 -10.57
N VAL A 95 -7.12 2.16 -10.08
CA VAL A 95 -6.84 1.40 -8.85
C VAL A 95 -7.29 2.20 -7.64
N GLU A 96 -7.99 1.56 -6.74
CA GLU A 96 -8.36 2.13 -5.45
C GLU A 96 -7.40 1.67 -4.35
N ALA A 97 -7.08 2.57 -3.44
CA ALA A 97 -6.36 2.26 -2.21
C ALA A 97 -7.05 2.94 -1.02
N ARG A 98 -7.52 2.14 -0.08
CA ARG A 98 -8.16 2.61 1.15
C ARG A 98 -7.28 2.25 2.34
N PHE A 99 -6.98 3.23 3.17
CA PHE A 99 -6.16 3.09 4.36
C PHE A 99 -7.03 2.99 5.61
N VAL A 100 -6.64 2.08 6.51
CA VAL A 100 -7.24 1.93 7.83
C VAL A 100 -6.12 1.89 8.87
N PHE A 101 -6.18 2.81 9.81
CA PHE A 101 -5.28 2.88 10.96
C PHE A 101 -5.94 2.19 12.14
N ALA A 102 -5.29 1.20 12.71
CA ALA A 102 -5.87 0.34 13.73
C ALA A 102 -4.94 0.16 14.93
N ARG A 103 -5.53 -0.13 16.09
CA ARG A 103 -4.84 -0.70 17.25
C ARG A 103 -4.82 -2.21 17.15
N LEU A 104 -3.75 -2.82 17.60
CA LEU A 104 -3.64 -4.27 17.69
C LEU A 104 -4.14 -4.75 19.05
N ASP A 105 -5.02 -5.78 19.01
CA ASP A 105 -5.50 -6.52 20.19
C ASP A 105 -6.07 -5.62 21.30
N ALA A 106 -6.76 -4.53 20.92
CA ALA A 106 -7.36 -3.53 21.80
C ALA A 106 -6.34 -2.86 22.79
N GLN A 107 -5.06 -2.96 22.53
CA GLN A 107 -4.05 -2.33 23.38
C GLN A 107 -4.00 -0.81 23.17
N PRO A 108 -3.75 -0.02 24.23
CA PRO A 108 -3.53 1.40 24.08
C PRO A 108 -2.23 1.66 23.32
N GLY A 109 -2.23 2.68 22.47
CA GLY A 109 -1.07 3.09 21.69
C GLY A 109 -1.41 4.18 20.70
N PRO A 110 -0.41 4.87 20.13
CA PRO A 110 -0.63 5.84 19.09
C PRO A 110 -1.15 5.13 17.83
N LEU A 111 -2.09 5.74 17.12
CA LEU A 111 -2.45 5.28 15.77
C LEU A 111 -1.41 5.79 14.77
N PRO A 112 -1.10 5.03 13.72
CA PRO A 112 -0.38 5.56 12.58
C PRO A 112 -1.18 6.68 11.92
N ASP A 113 -0.51 7.51 11.12
CA ASP A 113 -1.16 8.55 10.33
C ASP A 113 -0.34 8.80 9.06
N PHE A 114 -0.93 9.52 8.12
CA PHE A 114 -0.22 10.01 6.96
C PHE A 114 0.88 11.00 7.38
N THR A 115 1.94 11.04 6.57
CA THR A 115 3.08 11.91 6.85
C THR A 115 3.53 12.63 5.57
N THR A 116 4.12 13.79 5.74
CA THR A 116 4.79 14.54 4.67
C THR A 116 6.31 14.47 4.77
N ALA A 117 6.85 13.62 5.64
CA ALA A 117 8.29 13.56 5.94
C ALA A 117 9.17 13.24 4.70
N LEU A 118 8.62 12.58 3.69
CA LEU A 118 9.32 12.28 2.45
C LEU A 118 9.23 13.39 1.41
N VAL A 119 8.32 14.36 1.56
CA VAL A 119 8.08 15.43 0.57
C VAL A 119 9.35 16.27 0.39
N GLY A 120 9.74 16.46 -0.87
CA GLY A 120 10.97 17.16 -1.26
C GLY A 120 12.21 16.27 -1.36
N MET A 121 12.13 15.01 -0.92
CA MET A 121 13.23 14.06 -1.09
C MET A 121 13.29 13.55 -2.53
N ARG A 122 14.50 13.17 -2.92
CA ARG A 122 14.80 12.54 -4.20
C ARG A 122 15.65 11.31 -3.93
N ASN A 123 15.11 10.13 -4.23
CA ASN A 123 15.72 8.85 -3.92
C ASN A 123 15.93 8.02 -5.19
N GLN A 124 17.05 7.29 -5.24
CA GLN A 124 17.27 6.28 -6.26
C GLN A 124 17.11 4.90 -5.66
N TYR A 125 16.40 4.03 -6.38
CA TYR A 125 16.14 2.66 -6.01
C TYR A 125 16.75 1.71 -7.05
N THR A 126 17.54 0.76 -6.59
CA THR A 126 18.05 -0.35 -7.40
C THR A 126 17.20 -1.57 -7.07
N TYR A 127 16.25 -1.89 -7.94
CA TYR A 127 15.35 -3.03 -7.75
C TYR A 127 16.00 -4.36 -8.14
N SER A 128 16.92 -4.31 -9.10
CA SER A 128 17.70 -5.46 -9.55
C SER A 128 19.04 -5.00 -10.13
N PRO A 129 19.95 -5.89 -10.51
CA PRO A 129 21.20 -5.52 -11.20
C PRO A 129 20.98 -4.74 -12.50
N THR A 130 19.81 -4.86 -13.12
CA THR A 130 19.48 -4.25 -14.42
C THR A 130 18.37 -3.20 -14.33
N GLU A 131 17.78 -2.96 -13.16
CA GLU A 131 16.64 -2.04 -13.01
C GLU A 131 16.88 -1.01 -11.92
N ARG A 132 16.83 0.24 -12.30
CA ARG A 132 17.04 1.38 -11.42
C ARG A 132 16.06 2.50 -11.73
N TYR A 133 15.41 3.00 -10.69
CA TYR A 133 14.44 4.09 -10.76
C TYR A 133 14.82 5.21 -9.81
N GLU A 134 14.39 6.42 -10.14
CA GLU A 134 14.45 7.57 -9.28
C GLU A 134 13.05 8.03 -8.95
N HIS A 135 12.81 8.33 -7.66
CA HIS A 135 11.57 8.90 -7.16
C HIS A 135 11.82 10.29 -6.61
N ILE A 136 10.93 11.22 -6.94
CA ILE A 136 10.91 12.59 -6.43
C ILE A 136 9.55 12.82 -5.79
N TYR A 137 9.51 12.97 -4.47
CA TYR A 137 8.27 13.11 -3.71
C TYR A 137 7.81 14.56 -3.74
N LEU A 138 6.78 14.86 -4.55
CA LEU A 138 6.36 16.22 -4.88
C LEU A 138 5.51 16.87 -3.78
N ASN A 139 4.54 16.12 -3.26
CA ASN A 139 3.64 16.56 -2.19
C ASN A 139 2.99 15.33 -1.51
N ASP A 140 2.00 15.54 -0.67
CA ASP A 140 1.28 14.51 0.08
C ASP A 140 0.43 13.54 -0.79
N ASN A 141 0.27 13.85 -2.09
CA ASN A 141 -0.61 13.10 -2.99
C ASN A 141 0.06 12.61 -4.27
N PHE A 142 1.24 13.15 -4.62
CA PHE A 142 1.91 12.86 -5.88
C PHE A 142 3.41 12.72 -5.72
N TYR A 143 3.97 11.79 -6.47
CA TYR A 143 5.41 11.67 -6.71
C TYR A 143 5.68 11.59 -8.21
N ALA A 144 6.86 12.02 -8.63
CA ALA A 144 7.37 11.79 -9.96
C ALA A 144 8.37 10.63 -9.92
N TRP A 145 8.40 9.82 -10.96
CA TRP A 145 9.40 8.78 -11.13
C TRP A 145 10.03 8.83 -12.53
N GLN A 146 11.23 8.32 -12.63
CA GLN A 146 11.87 8.05 -13.92
C GLN A 146 12.65 6.73 -13.85
N CYS A 147 12.63 5.98 -14.96
CA CYS A 147 13.45 4.80 -15.13
C CYS A 147 14.85 5.21 -15.63
N LEU A 148 15.87 4.95 -14.82
CA LEU A 148 17.28 5.24 -15.14
C LEU A 148 17.93 4.10 -15.92
N ASP A 149 17.62 2.86 -15.56
CA ASP A 149 18.07 1.63 -16.22
C ASP A 149 16.95 0.59 -16.14
N GLY A 150 16.81 -0.23 -17.19
CA GLY A 150 15.80 -1.28 -17.30
C GLY A 150 15.02 -1.24 -18.60
N VAL A 151 13.95 -2.03 -18.66
CA VAL A 151 13.12 -2.14 -19.87
C VAL A 151 12.39 -0.84 -20.18
N GLU A 152 12.13 -0.01 -19.18
CA GLU A 152 11.46 1.29 -19.29
C GLU A 152 12.43 2.47 -19.33
N LYS A 153 13.71 2.23 -19.58
CA LYS A 153 14.74 3.28 -19.57
C LYS A 153 14.35 4.51 -20.37
N GLY A 154 14.34 5.65 -19.69
CA GLY A 154 14.00 6.95 -20.26
C GLY A 154 12.52 7.33 -20.13
N LEU A 155 11.66 6.43 -19.63
CA LEU A 155 10.29 6.78 -19.27
C LEU A 155 10.24 7.47 -17.90
N ALA A 156 9.27 8.37 -17.76
CA ALA A 156 8.98 9.09 -16.53
C ALA A 156 7.49 9.43 -16.46
N ASP A 157 6.94 9.46 -15.27
CA ASP A 157 5.55 9.89 -15.04
C ASP A 157 5.38 10.50 -13.65
N VAL A 158 4.15 10.96 -13.38
CA VAL A 158 3.70 11.46 -12.07
C VAL A 158 2.47 10.70 -11.65
N ASP A 159 2.55 9.99 -10.52
CA ASP A 159 1.48 9.13 -10.02
C ASP A 159 0.98 9.52 -8.64
N ARG A 160 -0.24 9.08 -8.33
CA ARG A 160 -0.84 9.24 -7.00
C ARG A 160 -0.09 8.40 -5.97
N CYS A 161 0.16 8.98 -4.82
CA CYS A 161 0.81 8.28 -3.73
C CYS A 161 0.27 8.67 -2.36
N HIS A 162 0.69 7.87 -1.37
CA HIS A 162 0.48 8.13 0.05
C HIS A 162 1.71 7.68 0.83
N TYR A 163 2.00 8.35 1.93
CA TYR A 163 3.09 8.04 2.85
C TYR A 163 2.52 7.86 4.24
N VAL A 164 2.89 6.78 4.91
CA VAL A 164 2.57 6.53 6.32
C VAL A 164 3.87 6.28 7.07
N GLN A 165 4.09 7.00 8.15
CA GLN A 165 5.23 6.72 9.03
C GLN A 165 4.90 5.54 9.93
N VAL A 166 5.63 4.43 9.77
CA VAL A 166 5.44 3.18 10.53
C VAL A 166 6.27 3.19 11.81
N ALA A 167 7.48 3.74 11.71
CA ALA A 167 8.43 3.93 12.81
C ALA A 167 9.43 5.03 12.45
N GLU A 168 10.37 5.34 13.34
CA GLU A 168 11.48 6.23 13.01
C GLU A 168 12.24 5.70 11.79
N ASP A 169 12.42 6.56 10.78
CA ASP A 169 13.09 6.24 9.51
C ASP A 169 12.53 5.00 8.78
N LEU A 170 11.26 4.68 8.99
CA LEU A 170 10.56 3.62 8.28
C LEU A 170 9.19 4.11 7.82
N TYR A 171 8.98 4.06 6.51
CA TYR A 171 7.78 4.57 5.86
C TYR A 171 7.13 3.50 4.99
N LEU A 172 5.82 3.43 5.02
CA LEU A 172 5.02 2.74 4.01
C LEU A 172 4.71 3.76 2.92
N PHE A 173 5.23 3.50 1.73
CA PHE A 173 4.96 4.26 0.52
C PHE A 173 4.05 3.45 -0.40
N VAL A 174 2.90 3.98 -0.73
CA VAL A 174 1.91 3.35 -1.61
C VAL A 174 1.64 4.27 -2.78
N TRP A 175 1.80 3.77 -3.99
CA TRP A 175 1.47 4.50 -5.22
C TRP A 175 0.52 3.70 -6.11
N ARG A 176 -0.11 4.38 -7.04
CA ARG A 176 -1.06 3.81 -7.99
C ARG A 176 -0.77 4.35 -9.36
N GLU A 177 -0.41 3.47 -10.27
CA GLU A 177 -0.05 3.86 -11.62
C GLU A 177 -1.27 4.14 -12.49
N LYS A 178 -1.15 5.13 -13.40
CA LYS A 178 -2.23 5.54 -14.30
C LYS A 178 -2.30 4.68 -15.57
N ILE A 179 -1.13 4.28 -16.08
CA ILE A 179 -1.02 3.63 -17.40
C ILE A 179 -1.18 2.13 -17.26
N ILE A 180 -0.51 1.54 -16.30
CA ILE A 180 -0.65 0.12 -15.96
C ILE A 180 -1.31 0.07 -14.59
N PRO A 181 -2.60 -0.26 -14.51
CA PRO A 181 -3.32 -0.25 -13.24
C PRO A 181 -2.74 -1.27 -12.25
N THR A 182 -1.90 -0.80 -11.34
CA THR A 182 -1.28 -1.58 -10.26
C THR A 182 -1.28 -0.81 -8.95
#